data_902af75e158273945e2287f75aab31c6
#
_entry.id   902af75e158273945e2287f75aab31c6
#
_cell.length_a   1.000
_cell.length_b   1.000
_cell.length_c   1.000
_cell.angle_alpha   90.00
_cell.angle_beta   90.00
_cell.angle_gamma   90.00
#
_symmetry.space_group_name_H-M   'P 1'
#
loop_
_entity.id
_entity.type
_entity.pdbx_description
1 polymer ?
#
loop_
_entity_poly.entity_id
_entity_poly.type
_entity_poly.pdbx_seq_one_letter_code
_entity_poly.pdbx_strand_id
1 'polypeptide(L)'
;CELGANTIRLAHYQHSQTFYDLCDERGMVVWAEIPYISRHMPGGKANTISQMTELICQNSNHPSIVVWGLSNEITMNGASDPSLLENHRALNDLVHKMDPTRPTTIAVLSMCDPGEAYVQIADVLSYNHYFGWYGGKTEMYGPWFDKFHKKYPDRAVGMSEYGCEALNWHTSDPQQGDYTEEYQAKYHEDVIRQIAARPWMWSTHVWNMFDFAADARSEGGENGMNHKGLVTFDRQYKKDAFYAYKAWLSKEPFVHICGKRYVDRTEDVTKVTVYTNQPQVELFANGKSLGVQQKGEYPFFYFDVPNSGETTLTAKAGDCTDESHLRHVNEPNRDY
;
A
#
# COMPACT_ATOMS: atom_id res chain seq x y z
N CYS A 1 1.86 7.43 11.68
CA CYS A 1 0.88 8.22 12.45
C CYS A 1 0.23 9.32 11.60
N GLU A 2 1.00 10.20 10.93
CA GLU A 2 0.43 11.32 10.14
C GLU A 2 -0.60 10.86 9.11
N LEU A 3 -0.37 9.72 8.47
CA LEU A 3 -1.26 9.12 7.48
C LEU A 3 -2.58 8.63 8.09
N GLY A 4 -2.63 8.45 9.42
CA GLY A 4 -3.78 7.85 10.12
C GLY A 4 -3.81 6.33 10.10
N ALA A 5 -2.77 5.66 9.58
CA ALA A 5 -2.67 4.21 9.59
C ALA A 5 -2.57 3.68 11.03
N ASN A 6 -3.18 2.52 11.28
CA ASN A 6 -3.21 1.86 12.57
C ASN A 6 -2.45 0.52 12.60
N THR A 7 -1.98 0.05 11.45
CA THR A 7 -1.24 -1.21 11.34
C THR A 7 0.01 -1.06 10.48
N ILE A 8 1.03 -1.85 10.81
CA ILE A 8 2.30 -1.94 10.07
C ILE A 8 2.68 -3.40 9.91
N ARG A 9 3.04 -3.80 8.70
CA ARG A 9 3.76 -5.03 8.45
C ARG A 9 5.25 -4.72 8.36
N LEU A 10 6.05 -5.31 9.22
CA LEU A 10 7.50 -5.15 9.26
C LEU A 10 8.16 -6.17 8.32
N ALA A 11 8.00 -5.96 7.05
CA ALA A 11 8.52 -6.81 5.99
C ALA A 11 10.02 -6.58 5.81
N HIS A 12 10.81 -7.62 5.57
CA HIS A 12 10.52 -9.07 5.60
C HIS A 12 11.39 -9.74 6.65
N TYR A 13 11.73 -9.03 7.73
CA TYR A 13 12.70 -9.46 8.74
C TYR A 13 12.51 -8.67 10.04
N GLN A 14 13.16 -9.13 11.09
CA GLN A 14 13.14 -8.44 12.38
C GLN A 14 13.71 -7.02 12.24
N HIS A 15 12.99 -6.05 12.77
CA HIS A 15 13.38 -4.64 12.85
C HIS A 15 14.09 -4.32 14.17
N SER A 16 14.55 -3.07 14.35
CA SER A 16 15.22 -2.65 15.59
C SER A 16 14.22 -2.62 16.76
N GLN A 17 14.70 -2.89 17.97
CA GLN A 17 13.89 -2.84 19.19
C GLN A 17 13.21 -1.47 19.36
N THR A 18 13.93 -0.38 19.09
CA THR A 18 13.36 0.97 19.14
C THR A 18 12.13 1.13 18.25
N PHE A 19 12.06 0.42 17.12
CA PHE A 19 10.89 0.49 16.26
C PHE A 19 9.66 -0.18 16.89
N TYR A 20 9.84 -1.33 17.54
CA TYR A 20 8.77 -2.01 18.28
C TYR A 20 8.32 -1.16 19.48
N ASP A 21 9.27 -0.58 20.24
CA ASP A 21 8.97 0.33 21.35
C ASP A 21 8.09 1.49 20.88
N LEU A 22 8.42 2.13 19.75
CA LEU A 22 7.63 3.20 19.17
C LEU A 22 6.24 2.72 18.70
N CYS A 23 6.13 1.50 18.21
CA CYS A 23 4.82 0.92 17.87
C CYS A 23 3.95 0.72 19.11
N ASP A 24 4.53 0.24 20.20
CA ASP A 24 3.84 0.10 21.49
C ASP A 24 3.36 1.46 22.00
N GLU A 25 4.24 2.46 22.06
CA GLU A 25 3.92 3.82 22.51
C GLU A 25 2.82 4.49 21.67
N ARG A 26 2.79 4.22 20.36
CA ARG A 26 1.86 4.83 19.41
C ARG A 26 0.58 4.03 19.20
N GLY A 27 0.46 2.86 19.83
CA GLY A 27 -0.71 1.99 19.67
C GLY A 27 -0.86 1.43 18.25
N MET A 28 0.28 1.19 17.56
CA MET A 28 0.28 0.57 16.24
C MET A 28 0.11 -0.94 16.36
N VAL A 29 -0.66 -1.53 15.46
CA VAL A 29 -0.80 -2.98 15.32
C VAL A 29 0.30 -3.50 14.40
N VAL A 30 1.08 -4.48 14.85
CA VAL A 30 2.28 -4.95 14.15
C VAL A 30 2.14 -6.39 13.69
N TRP A 31 2.46 -6.63 12.43
CA TRP A 31 2.80 -7.93 11.88
C TRP A 31 4.33 -8.04 11.83
N ALA A 32 4.92 -8.95 12.63
CA ALA A 32 6.35 -9.25 12.64
C ALA A 32 6.62 -10.59 11.94
N GLU A 33 7.68 -10.66 11.12
CA GLU A 33 7.97 -11.84 10.30
C GLU A 33 9.47 -12.15 10.20
N ILE A 34 9.80 -13.37 9.80
CA ILE A 34 11.16 -13.82 9.51
C ILE A 34 11.49 -13.70 8.02
N PRO A 35 12.78 -13.57 7.62
CA PRO A 35 13.19 -13.44 6.21
C PRO A 35 13.15 -14.78 5.46
N TYR A 36 12.02 -15.47 5.50
CA TYR A 36 11.74 -16.66 4.71
C TYR A 36 10.89 -16.25 3.51
N ILE A 37 11.58 -15.83 2.43
CA ILE A 37 10.98 -15.13 1.30
C ILE A 37 11.29 -15.78 -0.05
N SER A 38 10.39 -15.65 -1.01
CA SER A 38 10.48 -15.94 -2.44
C SER A 38 10.77 -17.38 -2.80
N ARG A 39 11.73 -18.04 -2.14
CA ARG A 39 12.17 -19.39 -2.48
C ARG A 39 12.33 -20.27 -1.26
N HIS A 40 11.69 -21.43 -1.29
CA HIS A 40 11.97 -22.48 -0.33
C HIS A 40 13.35 -23.11 -0.60
N MET A 41 14.15 -23.24 0.46
CA MET A 41 15.42 -23.94 0.43
C MET A 41 15.31 -25.17 1.33
N PRO A 42 15.34 -26.42 0.79
CA PRO A 42 15.13 -27.64 1.58
C PRO A 42 16.08 -27.78 2.77
N GLY A 43 17.31 -27.28 2.64
CA GLY A 43 18.28 -27.24 3.74
C GLY A 43 18.10 -26.09 4.74
N GLY A 44 17.15 -25.18 4.52
CA GLY A 44 16.96 -23.97 5.32
C GLY A 44 16.12 -24.13 6.60
N LYS A 45 15.55 -25.32 6.88
CA LYS A 45 14.62 -25.53 7.99
C LYS A 45 15.22 -25.14 9.35
N ALA A 46 16.44 -25.57 9.66
CA ALA A 46 17.09 -25.24 10.93
C ALA A 46 17.26 -23.73 11.11
N ASN A 47 17.58 -23.02 10.03
CA ASN A 47 17.74 -21.56 10.03
C ASN A 47 16.40 -20.85 10.27
N THR A 48 15.33 -21.24 9.57
CA THR A 48 14.01 -20.63 9.77
C THR A 48 13.48 -20.84 11.19
N ILE A 49 13.69 -22.04 11.76
CA ILE A 49 13.35 -22.35 13.16
C ILE A 49 14.14 -21.46 14.14
N SER A 50 15.46 -21.31 13.92
CA SER A 50 16.30 -20.44 14.74
C SER A 50 15.81 -18.99 14.69
N GLN A 51 15.58 -18.44 13.50
CA GLN A 51 15.13 -17.06 13.32
C GLN A 51 13.75 -16.80 13.94
N MET A 52 12.81 -17.74 13.81
CA MET A 52 11.49 -17.60 14.44
C MET A 52 11.61 -17.67 15.96
N THR A 53 12.46 -18.55 16.48
CA THR A 53 12.73 -18.63 17.92
C THR A 53 13.30 -17.31 18.45
N GLU A 54 14.28 -16.76 17.77
CA GLU A 54 14.90 -15.47 18.13
C GLU A 54 13.89 -14.32 18.07
N LEU A 55 13.11 -14.24 16.99
CA LEU A 55 12.09 -13.22 16.81
C LEU A 55 11.08 -13.21 17.98
N ILE A 56 10.57 -14.38 18.35
CA ILE A 56 9.60 -14.51 19.45
C ILE A 56 10.26 -14.22 20.80
N CYS A 57 11.43 -14.80 21.08
CA CYS A 57 12.13 -14.59 22.36
C CYS A 57 12.46 -13.13 22.61
N GLN A 58 12.83 -12.38 21.57
CA GLN A 58 13.22 -11.00 21.70
C GLN A 58 12.03 -10.05 21.74
N ASN A 59 10.87 -10.43 21.16
CA ASN A 59 9.79 -9.47 20.91
C ASN A 59 8.43 -9.88 21.51
N SER A 60 8.33 -11.01 22.21
CA SER A 60 7.05 -11.46 22.79
C SER A 60 6.42 -10.48 23.80
N ASN A 61 7.24 -9.62 24.41
CA ASN A 61 6.77 -8.60 25.36
C ASN A 61 6.21 -7.33 24.70
N HIS A 62 6.29 -7.19 23.35
CA HIS A 62 5.71 -6.05 22.65
C HIS A 62 4.21 -6.27 22.42
N PRO A 63 3.33 -5.50 23.09
CA PRO A 63 1.87 -5.65 22.95
C PRO A 63 1.37 -5.21 21.56
N SER A 64 2.14 -4.43 20.83
CA SER A 64 1.82 -4.03 19.46
C SER A 64 1.81 -5.21 18.49
N ILE A 65 2.65 -6.24 18.71
CA ILE A 65 2.70 -7.40 17.83
C ILE A 65 1.44 -8.26 18.03
N VAL A 66 0.69 -8.49 16.95
CA VAL A 66 -0.55 -9.25 17.00
C VAL A 66 -0.50 -10.54 16.18
N VAL A 67 0.43 -10.66 15.23
CA VAL A 67 0.62 -11.87 14.41
C VAL A 67 2.10 -12.11 14.15
N TRP A 68 2.46 -13.40 14.03
CA TRP A 68 3.77 -13.87 13.61
C TRP A 68 3.73 -14.36 12.17
N GLY A 69 4.51 -13.71 11.29
CA GLY A 69 4.60 -14.06 9.87
C GLY A 69 5.58 -15.20 9.63
N LEU A 70 5.10 -16.29 9.03
CA LEU A 70 5.90 -17.48 8.76
C LEU A 70 6.75 -17.35 7.50
N SER A 71 6.20 -16.72 6.44
CA SER A 71 6.88 -16.56 5.15
C SER A 71 6.22 -15.52 4.25
N ASN A 72 6.95 -15.11 3.20
CA ASN A 72 6.48 -14.25 2.13
C ASN A 72 6.76 -14.86 0.76
N GLU A 73 5.72 -15.03 -0.08
CA GLU A 73 5.80 -15.46 -1.50
C GLU A 73 6.65 -16.70 -1.75
N ILE A 74 6.75 -17.58 -0.77
CA ILE A 74 7.69 -18.70 -0.74
C ILE A 74 7.41 -19.76 -1.82
N THR A 75 6.30 -19.63 -2.53
CA THR A 75 5.83 -20.58 -3.54
C THR A 75 6.17 -20.18 -4.98
N MET A 76 7.07 -19.23 -5.20
CA MET A 76 7.49 -18.84 -6.55
C MET A 76 7.99 -20.01 -7.41
N ASN A 77 8.54 -21.06 -6.78
CA ASN A 77 8.98 -22.29 -7.44
C ASN A 77 7.96 -23.45 -7.30
N GLY A 78 6.73 -23.17 -6.89
CA GLY A 78 5.67 -24.15 -6.66
C GLY A 78 5.36 -24.40 -5.19
N ALA A 79 4.10 -24.76 -4.90
CA ALA A 79 3.57 -24.95 -3.56
C ALA A 79 3.57 -26.41 -3.09
N SER A 80 3.91 -27.36 -3.95
CA SER A 80 3.75 -28.81 -3.70
C SER A 80 4.99 -29.52 -3.15
N ASP A 81 6.07 -28.78 -2.85
CA ASP A 81 7.28 -29.37 -2.27
C ASP A 81 6.98 -29.90 -0.84
N PRO A 82 7.13 -31.22 -0.56
CA PRO A 82 6.87 -31.76 0.76
C PRO A 82 7.71 -31.13 1.87
N SER A 83 8.96 -30.74 1.58
CA SER A 83 9.84 -30.10 2.57
C SER A 83 9.39 -28.67 2.90
N LEU A 84 8.77 -27.96 1.97
CA LEU A 84 8.13 -26.67 2.22
C LEU A 84 6.96 -26.83 3.20
N LEU A 85 6.09 -27.81 2.95
CA LEU A 85 4.94 -28.07 3.83
C LEU A 85 5.41 -28.50 5.24
N GLU A 86 6.42 -29.36 5.32
CA GLU A 86 6.99 -29.78 6.59
C GLU A 86 7.59 -28.60 7.35
N ASN A 87 8.32 -27.71 6.68
CA ASN A 87 8.91 -26.53 7.31
C ASN A 87 7.84 -25.57 7.84
N HIS A 88 6.78 -25.29 7.05
CA HIS A 88 5.70 -24.42 7.49
C HIS A 88 4.91 -25.00 8.67
N ARG A 89 4.63 -26.29 8.67
CA ARG A 89 4.02 -26.96 9.83
C ARG A 89 4.90 -26.85 11.07
N ALA A 90 6.20 -27.13 10.92
CA ALA A 90 7.14 -27.01 12.02
C ALA A 90 7.25 -25.58 12.57
N LEU A 91 7.21 -24.56 11.71
CA LEU A 91 7.19 -23.15 12.12
C LEU A 91 5.87 -22.79 12.82
N ASN A 92 4.73 -23.21 12.28
CA ASN A 92 3.43 -22.98 12.88
C ASN A 92 3.33 -23.62 14.29
N ASP A 93 3.74 -24.88 14.42
CA ASP A 93 3.76 -25.60 15.70
C ASP A 93 4.72 -24.95 16.69
N LEU A 94 5.88 -24.47 16.23
CA LEU A 94 6.85 -23.75 17.05
C LEU A 94 6.25 -22.46 17.62
N VAL A 95 5.60 -21.66 16.78
CA VAL A 95 4.97 -20.39 17.21
C VAL A 95 3.91 -20.68 18.26
N HIS A 96 2.99 -21.61 18.03
CA HIS A 96 1.93 -21.95 18.99
C HIS A 96 2.49 -22.50 20.32
N LYS A 97 3.63 -23.20 20.27
CA LYS A 97 4.30 -23.69 21.48
C LYS A 97 4.96 -22.57 22.27
N MET A 98 5.57 -21.59 21.59
CA MET A 98 6.31 -20.49 22.23
C MET A 98 5.40 -19.33 22.65
N ASP A 99 4.40 -19.02 21.83
CA ASP A 99 3.43 -17.97 22.05
C ASP A 99 2.01 -18.41 21.65
N PRO A 100 1.26 -19.05 22.56
CA PRO A 100 -0.09 -19.50 22.28
C PRO A 100 -1.13 -18.36 22.22
N THR A 101 -0.70 -17.12 22.41
CA THR A 101 -1.61 -15.96 22.50
C THR A 101 -1.78 -15.22 21.16
N ARG A 102 -0.87 -15.41 20.22
CA ARG A 102 -0.87 -14.74 18.92
C ARG A 102 -0.99 -15.73 17.76
N PRO A 103 -1.84 -15.43 16.76
CA PRO A 103 -1.96 -16.26 15.57
C PRO A 103 -0.75 -16.15 14.66
N THR A 104 -0.60 -17.16 13.80
CA THR A 104 0.33 -17.17 12.69
C THR A 104 -0.32 -16.60 11.42
N THR A 105 0.51 -16.05 10.54
CA THR A 105 0.08 -15.57 9.23
C THR A 105 1.13 -15.84 8.16
N ILE A 106 0.74 -15.75 6.89
CA ILE A 106 1.60 -15.85 5.72
C ILE A 106 1.21 -14.78 4.70
N ALA A 107 2.19 -14.26 3.97
CA ALA A 107 1.96 -13.43 2.80
C ALA A 107 2.04 -14.31 1.55
N VAL A 108 0.88 -14.62 0.98
CA VAL A 108 0.74 -15.59 -0.12
C VAL A 108 0.94 -14.90 -1.45
N LEU A 109 1.71 -15.53 -2.34
CA LEU A 109 1.88 -15.08 -3.72
C LEU A 109 0.54 -15.07 -4.45
N SER A 110 0.26 -14.02 -5.21
CA SER A 110 -1.02 -13.78 -5.91
C SER A 110 -1.51 -14.98 -6.73
N MET A 111 -0.60 -15.71 -7.37
CA MET A 111 -0.93 -16.86 -8.24
C MET A 111 -1.14 -18.17 -7.49
N CYS A 112 -0.88 -18.24 -6.18
CA CYS A 112 -1.06 -19.45 -5.40
C CYS A 112 -2.55 -19.70 -5.14
N ASP A 113 -3.05 -20.89 -5.51
CA ASP A 113 -4.46 -21.24 -5.29
C ASP A 113 -4.76 -21.28 -3.78
N PRO A 114 -5.87 -20.66 -3.33
CA PRO A 114 -6.27 -20.70 -1.92
C PRO A 114 -6.51 -22.11 -1.37
N GLY A 115 -6.72 -23.11 -2.22
CA GLY A 115 -6.89 -24.52 -1.82
C GLY A 115 -5.57 -25.28 -1.60
N GLU A 116 -4.43 -24.70 -1.88
CA GLU A 116 -3.14 -25.35 -1.67
C GLU A 116 -2.90 -25.66 -0.18
N ALA A 117 -2.33 -26.83 0.09
CA ALA A 117 -2.08 -27.28 1.46
C ALA A 117 -1.23 -26.30 2.27
N TYR A 118 -0.27 -25.64 1.62
CA TYR A 118 0.57 -24.61 2.18
C TYR A 118 -0.27 -23.44 2.75
N VAL A 119 -1.25 -22.98 1.98
CA VAL A 119 -2.11 -21.83 2.37
C VAL A 119 -2.96 -22.15 3.60
N GLN A 120 -3.26 -23.45 3.83
CA GLN A 120 -4.12 -23.88 4.92
C GLN A 120 -3.40 -24.06 6.27
N ILE A 121 -2.08 -23.84 6.35
CA ILE A 121 -1.29 -24.09 7.57
C ILE A 121 -1.45 -22.94 8.58
N ALA A 122 -1.32 -21.69 8.16
CA ALA A 122 -1.40 -20.54 9.06
C ALA A 122 -2.82 -20.26 9.56
N ASP A 123 -2.95 -19.62 10.72
CA ASP A 123 -4.26 -19.32 11.34
C ASP A 123 -5.04 -18.28 10.54
N VAL A 124 -4.38 -17.21 10.11
CA VAL A 124 -4.96 -16.16 9.26
C VAL A 124 -4.15 -16.01 7.98
N LEU A 125 -4.77 -15.50 6.93
CA LEU A 125 -4.18 -15.43 5.61
C LEU A 125 -4.08 -14.00 5.12
N SER A 126 -3.08 -13.74 4.26
CA SER A 126 -3.02 -12.52 3.45
C SER A 126 -2.39 -12.81 2.10
N TYR A 127 -2.81 -12.05 1.11
CA TYR A 127 -2.31 -12.18 -0.25
C TYR A 127 -1.56 -10.92 -0.69
N ASN A 128 -0.47 -11.12 -1.42
CA ASN A 128 0.21 -10.06 -2.17
C ASN A 128 -0.46 -9.98 -3.54
N HIS A 129 -1.35 -8.99 -3.73
CA HIS A 129 -2.01 -8.77 -5.00
C HIS A 129 -1.58 -7.44 -5.61
N TYR A 130 -1.21 -7.48 -6.89
CA TYR A 130 -0.79 -6.31 -7.65
C TYR A 130 -1.64 -6.16 -8.92
N PHE A 131 -2.95 -6.40 -8.81
CA PHE A 131 -3.89 -6.18 -9.90
C PHE A 131 -3.90 -4.72 -10.32
N GLY A 132 -3.75 -4.46 -11.62
CA GLY A 132 -3.59 -3.11 -12.14
C GLY A 132 -2.14 -2.63 -12.20
N TRP A 133 -1.17 -3.44 -11.75
CA TRP A 133 0.25 -3.16 -11.90
C TRP A 133 0.97 -4.27 -12.68
N TYR A 134 1.26 -5.43 -12.07
CA TYR A 134 1.91 -6.55 -12.76
C TYR A 134 0.98 -7.30 -13.73
N GLY A 135 -0.32 -7.12 -13.61
CA GLY A 135 -1.32 -7.72 -14.49
C GLY A 135 -2.74 -7.42 -14.04
N GLY A 136 -3.71 -7.76 -14.88
CA GLY A 136 -5.12 -7.50 -14.58
C GLY A 136 -5.45 -6.01 -14.48
N LYS A 137 -6.50 -5.70 -13.72
CA LYS A 137 -6.99 -4.35 -13.49
C LYS A 137 -7.35 -4.17 -12.02
N THR A 138 -7.36 -2.93 -11.54
CA THR A 138 -7.68 -2.59 -10.14
C THR A 138 -9.05 -3.10 -9.70
N GLU A 139 -10.03 -3.16 -10.59
CA GLU A 139 -11.38 -3.66 -10.29
C GLU A 139 -11.42 -5.16 -9.91
N MET A 140 -10.34 -5.89 -10.10
CA MET A 140 -10.27 -7.33 -9.77
C MET A 140 -10.12 -7.60 -8.27
N TYR A 141 -9.67 -6.63 -7.47
CA TYR A 141 -9.48 -6.82 -6.03
C TYR A 141 -10.76 -7.27 -5.33
N GLY A 142 -11.82 -6.51 -5.45
CA GLY A 142 -13.09 -6.80 -4.80
C GLY A 142 -13.62 -8.19 -5.14
N PRO A 143 -13.85 -8.51 -6.42
CA PRO A 143 -14.37 -9.82 -6.82
C PRO A 143 -13.49 -11.00 -6.36
N TRP A 144 -12.16 -10.83 -6.31
CA TRP A 144 -11.27 -11.88 -5.85
C TRP A 144 -11.49 -12.17 -4.35
N PHE A 145 -11.51 -11.13 -3.52
CA PHE A 145 -11.72 -11.29 -2.07
C PHE A 145 -13.14 -11.79 -1.75
N ASP A 146 -14.15 -11.33 -2.46
CA ASP A 146 -15.55 -11.81 -2.31
C ASP A 146 -15.66 -13.30 -2.64
N LYS A 147 -15.00 -13.74 -3.72
CA LYS A 147 -14.94 -15.17 -4.09
C LYS A 147 -14.23 -15.99 -3.03
N PHE A 148 -13.12 -15.49 -2.48
CA PHE A 148 -12.39 -16.15 -1.40
C PHE A 148 -13.29 -16.28 -0.16
N HIS A 149 -13.85 -15.19 0.32
CA HIS A 149 -14.68 -15.15 1.52
C HIS A 149 -15.94 -16.06 1.39
N LYS A 150 -16.53 -16.09 0.21
CA LYS A 150 -17.65 -17.00 -0.08
C LYS A 150 -17.23 -18.48 -0.02
N LYS A 151 -16.04 -18.80 -0.52
CA LYS A 151 -15.53 -20.20 -0.56
C LYS A 151 -15.03 -20.67 0.79
N TYR A 152 -14.44 -19.76 1.57
CA TYR A 152 -13.81 -20.05 2.87
C TYR A 152 -14.33 -19.06 3.95
N PRO A 153 -15.62 -19.17 4.35
CA PRO A 153 -16.26 -18.20 5.25
C PRO A 153 -15.63 -18.16 6.64
N ASP A 154 -15.01 -19.26 7.08
CA ASP A 154 -14.38 -19.38 8.40
C ASP A 154 -12.90 -19.00 8.39
N ARG A 155 -12.35 -18.54 7.25
CA ARG A 155 -10.97 -18.15 7.11
C ARG A 155 -10.83 -16.63 7.03
N ALA A 156 -10.18 -16.04 8.03
CA ALA A 156 -9.80 -14.63 7.95
C ALA A 156 -8.78 -14.40 6.84
N VAL A 157 -9.05 -13.46 5.94
CA VAL A 157 -8.15 -13.08 4.85
C VAL A 157 -7.94 -11.58 4.82
N GLY A 158 -6.72 -11.16 4.53
CA GLY A 158 -6.30 -9.78 4.36
C GLY A 158 -5.46 -9.59 3.10
N MET A 159 -4.92 -8.40 2.95
CA MET A 159 -4.03 -8.04 1.85
C MET A 159 -2.70 -7.61 2.42
N SER A 160 -1.67 -8.44 2.23
CA SER A 160 -0.33 -8.20 2.79
C SER A 160 0.51 -7.25 1.97
N GLU A 161 0.26 -7.18 0.65
CA GLU A 161 0.87 -6.20 -0.23
C GLU A 161 -0.04 -5.83 -1.38
N TYR A 162 -0.05 -4.55 -1.73
CA TYR A 162 -0.60 -3.98 -2.95
C TYR A 162 0.00 -2.60 -3.20
N GLY A 163 0.14 -2.22 -4.46
CA GLY A 163 0.71 -0.93 -4.84
C GLY A 163 1.14 -0.90 -6.29
N CYS A 164 1.53 0.25 -6.76
CA CYS A 164 2.15 0.46 -8.06
C CYS A 164 3.26 1.49 -7.97
N GLU A 165 4.19 1.49 -8.92
CA GLU A 165 5.31 2.42 -8.91
C GLU A 165 4.92 3.79 -9.41
N ALA A 166 5.55 4.80 -8.83
CA ALA A 166 5.50 6.18 -9.30
C ALA A 166 6.87 6.84 -9.13
N LEU A 167 7.42 7.25 -10.25
CA LEU A 167 8.57 8.15 -10.29
C LEU A 167 8.03 9.57 -10.15
N ASN A 168 8.41 10.29 -9.11
CA ASN A 168 7.86 11.63 -8.82
C ASN A 168 8.24 12.71 -9.85
N TRP A 169 9.05 12.36 -10.84
CA TRP A 169 9.39 13.19 -12.01
C TRP A 169 8.69 12.74 -13.30
N HIS A 170 7.92 11.64 -13.26
CA HIS A 170 7.05 11.22 -14.36
C HIS A 170 5.62 11.68 -14.10
N THR A 171 5.06 12.44 -15.02
CA THR A 171 3.71 13.01 -14.91
C THR A 171 2.99 12.93 -16.25
N SER A 172 1.71 12.57 -16.24
CA SER A 172 0.84 12.55 -17.41
C SER A 172 -0.62 12.34 -17.02
N ASP A 173 -1.51 12.35 -17.98
CA ASP A 173 -2.82 11.71 -17.82
C ASP A 173 -2.62 10.23 -17.47
N PRO A 174 -3.23 9.72 -16.36
CA PRO A 174 -2.88 8.42 -15.81
C PRO A 174 -3.25 7.26 -16.72
N GLN A 175 -2.27 6.42 -17.04
CA GLN A 175 -2.44 5.17 -17.75
C GLN A 175 -1.81 4.02 -16.96
N GLN A 176 -2.42 2.85 -16.99
CA GLN A 176 -1.88 1.69 -16.29
C GLN A 176 -0.45 1.37 -16.75
N GLY A 177 0.47 1.33 -15.80
CA GLY A 177 1.87 0.96 -16.04
C GLY A 177 2.76 2.09 -16.56
N ASP A 178 2.32 3.34 -16.48
CA ASP A 178 3.06 4.51 -16.98
C ASP A 178 4.10 5.08 -15.98
N TYR A 179 4.21 4.51 -14.79
CA TYR A 179 5.10 4.96 -13.71
C TYR A 179 4.83 6.39 -13.23
N THR A 180 3.65 6.95 -13.49
CA THR A 180 3.32 8.30 -13.06
C THR A 180 2.75 8.34 -11.65
N GLU A 181 2.91 9.46 -10.99
CA GLU A 181 2.29 9.74 -9.69
C GLU A 181 0.76 9.79 -9.80
N GLU A 182 0.25 10.29 -10.93
CA GLU A 182 -1.17 10.38 -11.24
C GLU A 182 -1.81 8.99 -11.33
N TYR A 183 -1.13 8.02 -11.97
CA TYR A 183 -1.61 6.64 -11.99
C TYR A 183 -1.55 6.00 -10.60
N GLN A 184 -0.49 6.24 -9.83
CA GLN A 184 -0.40 5.72 -8.45
C GLN A 184 -1.56 6.24 -7.60
N ALA A 185 -1.88 7.53 -7.68
CA ALA A 185 -3.00 8.12 -6.96
C ALA A 185 -4.33 7.46 -7.34
N LYS A 186 -4.61 7.34 -8.64
CA LYS A 186 -5.80 6.67 -9.16
C LYS A 186 -5.90 5.20 -8.73
N TYR A 187 -4.78 4.46 -8.83
CA TYR A 187 -4.70 3.07 -8.40
C TYR A 187 -5.11 2.92 -6.93
N HIS A 188 -4.54 3.75 -6.06
CA HIS A 188 -4.85 3.68 -4.63
C HIS A 188 -6.26 4.14 -4.30
N GLU A 189 -6.82 5.13 -5.00
CA GLU A 189 -8.24 5.49 -4.87
C GLU A 189 -9.16 4.31 -5.18
N ASP A 190 -8.89 3.59 -6.29
CA ASP A 190 -9.69 2.43 -6.71
C ASP A 190 -9.60 1.30 -5.68
N VAL A 191 -8.41 1.06 -5.13
CA VAL A 191 -8.21 0.02 -4.12
C VAL A 191 -8.84 0.41 -2.78
N ILE A 192 -8.72 1.68 -2.34
CA ILE A 192 -9.37 2.19 -1.12
C ILE A 192 -10.88 1.95 -1.16
N ARG A 193 -11.55 2.26 -2.29
CA ARG A 193 -12.98 2.02 -2.45
C ARG A 193 -13.35 0.54 -2.27
N GLN A 194 -12.53 -0.36 -2.80
CA GLN A 194 -12.78 -1.80 -2.72
C GLN A 194 -12.49 -2.37 -1.32
N ILE A 195 -11.48 -1.86 -0.63
CA ILE A 195 -11.17 -2.23 0.76
C ILE A 195 -12.28 -1.74 1.70
N ALA A 196 -12.69 -0.48 1.57
CA ALA A 196 -13.72 0.12 2.43
C ALA A 196 -15.05 -0.62 2.34
N ALA A 197 -15.37 -1.19 1.18
CA ALA A 197 -16.57 -2.03 1.00
C ALA A 197 -16.47 -3.41 1.65
N ARG A 198 -15.31 -3.80 2.22
CA ARG A 198 -15.04 -5.14 2.77
C ARG A 198 -14.50 -5.10 4.20
N PRO A 199 -15.28 -4.61 5.17
CA PRO A 199 -14.82 -4.44 6.57
C PRO A 199 -14.50 -5.76 7.28
N TRP A 200 -14.78 -6.92 6.66
CA TRP A 200 -14.41 -8.23 7.15
C TRP A 200 -12.98 -8.66 6.85
N MET A 201 -12.24 -7.91 6.03
CA MET A 201 -10.80 -8.12 5.85
C MET A 201 -10.08 -7.77 7.15
N TRP A 202 -9.24 -8.69 7.65
CA TRP A 202 -8.57 -8.50 8.95
C TRP A 202 -7.47 -7.43 8.90
N SER A 203 -6.79 -7.28 7.77
CA SER A 203 -5.80 -6.21 7.56
C SER A 203 -5.53 -5.94 6.09
N THR A 204 -5.00 -4.75 5.80
CA THR A 204 -4.51 -4.38 4.46
C THR A 204 -3.25 -3.54 4.60
N HIS A 205 -2.19 -3.88 3.85
CA HIS A 205 -0.89 -3.21 3.93
C HIS A 205 -0.45 -2.77 2.54
N VAL A 206 -0.20 -1.47 2.40
CA VAL A 206 0.36 -0.89 1.18
C VAL A 206 1.82 -1.31 1.02
N TRP A 207 2.22 -1.71 -0.16
CA TRP A 207 3.60 -1.83 -0.56
C TRP A 207 4.00 -0.65 -1.43
N ASN A 208 4.71 0.33 -0.91
CA ASN A 208 5.33 0.42 0.39
C ASN A 208 5.11 1.83 0.99
N MET A 209 5.50 2.06 2.23
CA MET A 209 5.46 3.41 2.81
C MET A 209 6.51 4.32 2.16
N PHE A 210 7.70 3.78 1.86
CA PHE A 210 8.82 4.52 1.29
C PHE A 210 9.34 3.84 0.03
N ASP A 211 9.83 4.62 -0.92
CA ASP A 211 10.72 4.10 -1.95
C ASP A 211 11.97 3.53 -1.29
N PHE A 212 12.54 2.47 -1.85
CA PHE A 212 13.71 1.83 -1.27
C PHE A 212 14.63 1.22 -2.33
N ALA A 213 15.91 1.10 -1.98
CA ALA A 213 16.90 0.44 -2.82
C ALA A 213 16.64 -1.07 -2.86
N ALA A 214 16.72 -1.64 -4.06
CA ALA A 214 16.57 -3.06 -4.33
C ALA A 214 17.53 -3.45 -5.45
N ASP A 215 18.78 -3.74 -5.11
CA ASP A 215 19.93 -3.88 -6.01
C ASP A 215 19.66 -4.73 -7.27
N ALA A 216 19.04 -5.89 -7.10
CA ALA A 216 18.75 -6.80 -8.21
C ALA A 216 17.52 -6.40 -9.05
N ARG A 217 16.84 -5.30 -8.73
CA ARG A 217 15.61 -4.93 -9.39
C ARG A 217 15.86 -4.27 -10.75
N SER A 218 15.22 -4.79 -11.79
CA SER A 218 15.24 -4.26 -13.15
C SER A 218 13.91 -4.56 -13.85
N GLU A 219 12.82 -3.95 -13.36
CA GLU A 219 11.44 -4.23 -13.82
C GLU A 219 10.82 -3.06 -14.60
N GLY A 220 11.62 -2.09 -15.00
CA GLY A 220 11.23 -0.78 -15.52
C GLY A 220 11.43 0.33 -14.50
N GLY A 221 11.20 1.58 -14.88
CA GLY A 221 11.54 2.71 -14.05
C GLY A 221 13.06 2.84 -13.81
N GLU A 222 13.47 3.07 -12.57
CA GLU A 222 14.87 3.20 -12.19
C GLU A 222 15.44 1.87 -11.72
N ASN A 223 16.54 1.41 -12.34
CA ASN A 223 17.22 0.17 -11.96
C ASN A 223 17.79 0.27 -10.54
N GLY A 224 17.68 -0.83 -9.78
CA GLY A 224 18.17 -0.89 -8.41
C GLY A 224 17.24 -0.19 -7.38
N MET A 225 16.06 0.24 -7.80
CA MET A 225 15.10 0.93 -6.95
C MET A 225 13.69 0.31 -7.05
N ASN A 226 12.93 0.45 -5.96
CA ASN A 226 11.50 0.19 -5.92
C ASN A 226 10.78 1.49 -5.57
N HIS A 227 9.98 1.99 -6.50
CA HIS A 227 9.25 3.26 -6.36
C HIS A 227 7.76 3.08 -6.00
N LYS A 228 7.38 1.97 -5.38
CA LYS A 228 6.01 1.78 -4.85
C LYS A 228 5.73 2.55 -3.55
N GLY A 229 6.72 3.29 -3.05
CA GLY A 229 6.56 4.12 -1.86
C GLY A 229 5.48 5.19 -2.02
N LEU A 230 4.76 5.45 -0.94
CA LEU A 230 3.91 6.64 -0.82
C LEU A 230 4.73 7.91 -0.55
N VAL A 231 6.00 7.72 -0.16
CA VAL A 231 6.99 8.77 0.11
C VAL A 231 8.29 8.40 -0.59
N THR A 232 8.99 9.38 -1.15
CA THR A 232 10.24 9.17 -1.88
C THR A 232 11.35 8.60 -0.99
N PHE A 233 12.39 8.02 -1.62
CA PHE A 233 13.53 7.39 -0.94
C PHE A 233 14.21 8.33 0.06
N ASP A 234 14.42 9.59 -0.32
CA ASP A 234 15.05 10.63 0.50
C ASP A 234 14.13 11.24 1.57
N ARG A 235 12.86 10.81 1.61
CA ARG A 235 11.81 11.32 2.51
C ARG A 235 11.40 12.78 2.26
N GLN A 236 11.82 13.38 1.16
CA GLN A 236 11.56 14.78 0.86
C GLN A 236 10.13 15.02 0.34
N TYR A 237 9.59 14.05 -0.42
CA TYR A 237 8.29 14.21 -1.06
C TYR A 237 7.31 13.12 -0.64
N LYS A 238 6.13 13.53 -0.21
CA LYS A 238 4.94 12.69 -0.09
C LYS A 238 4.24 12.72 -1.43
N LYS A 239 4.03 11.55 -2.03
CA LYS A 239 3.31 11.44 -3.32
C LYS A 239 1.80 11.63 -3.12
N ASP A 240 1.06 11.90 -4.18
CA ASP A 240 -0.39 12.15 -4.08
C ASP A 240 -1.15 11.00 -3.41
N ALA A 241 -0.74 9.74 -3.66
CA ALA A 241 -1.32 8.57 -3.00
C ALA A 241 -1.18 8.61 -1.46
N PHE A 242 -0.15 9.22 -0.90
CA PHE A 242 -0.04 9.44 0.55
C PHE A 242 -1.24 10.27 1.06
N TYR A 243 -1.59 11.32 0.34
CA TYR A 243 -2.69 12.21 0.73
C TYR A 243 -4.07 11.58 0.52
N ALA A 244 -4.21 10.64 -0.43
CA ALA A 244 -5.43 9.84 -0.56
C ALA A 244 -5.70 9.04 0.72
N TYR A 245 -4.66 8.36 1.26
CA TYR A 245 -4.77 7.65 2.53
C TYR A 245 -4.97 8.60 3.71
N LYS A 246 -4.26 9.73 3.75
CA LYS A 246 -4.45 10.74 4.80
C LYS A 246 -5.88 11.26 4.82
N ALA A 247 -6.48 11.50 3.66
CA ALA A 247 -7.87 11.93 3.56
C ALA A 247 -8.85 10.88 4.09
N TRP A 248 -8.55 9.60 3.86
CA TRP A 248 -9.41 8.49 4.28
C TRP A 248 -9.25 8.14 5.77
N LEU A 249 -8.03 8.17 6.30
CA LEU A 249 -7.72 7.60 7.61
C LEU A 249 -7.47 8.65 8.70
N SER A 250 -6.90 9.81 8.35
CA SER A 250 -6.51 10.82 9.33
C SER A 250 -7.69 11.66 9.80
N LYS A 251 -7.64 12.06 11.08
CA LYS A 251 -8.57 13.03 11.67
C LYS A 251 -8.03 14.45 11.68
N GLU A 252 -6.75 14.64 11.37
CA GLU A 252 -6.13 15.97 11.29
C GLU A 252 -6.64 16.71 10.06
N PRO A 253 -7.23 17.92 10.20
CA PRO A 253 -7.71 18.69 9.06
C PRO A 253 -6.58 19.01 8.08
N PHE A 254 -6.84 18.82 6.79
CA PHE A 254 -5.92 19.23 5.73
C PHE A 254 -6.66 19.35 4.39
N VAL A 255 -6.01 19.92 3.41
CA VAL A 255 -6.38 19.89 2.00
C VAL A 255 -5.13 19.73 1.15
N HIS A 256 -5.21 18.98 0.06
CA HIS A 256 -4.11 18.75 -0.87
C HIS A 256 -4.61 18.74 -2.32
N ILE A 257 -4.02 19.56 -3.15
CA ILE A 257 -4.24 19.56 -4.61
C ILE A 257 -3.25 18.55 -5.20
N CYS A 258 -3.76 17.53 -5.90
CA CYS A 258 -2.93 16.54 -6.58
C CYS A 258 -2.29 17.08 -7.87
N GLY A 259 -1.27 16.39 -8.35
CA GLY A 259 -0.59 16.73 -9.60
C GLY A 259 0.26 17.99 -9.51
N LYS A 260 0.82 18.33 -8.36
CA LYS A 260 1.68 19.51 -8.18
C LYS A 260 2.92 19.52 -9.06
N ARG A 261 3.38 18.34 -9.49
CA ARG A 261 4.50 18.16 -10.40
C ARG A 261 4.09 18.08 -11.87
N TYR A 262 2.81 17.79 -12.13
CA TYR A 262 2.21 17.80 -13.46
C TYR A 262 1.75 19.22 -13.81
N VAL A 263 2.71 20.11 -14.04
CA VAL A 263 2.48 21.55 -14.32
C VAL A 263 2.06 21.75 -15.76
N ASP A 264 2.81 21.20 -16.73
CA ASP A 264 2.60 21.37 -18.17
C ASP A 264 1.50 20.42 -18.66
N ARG A 265 0.37 20.98 -19.12
CA ARG A 265 -0.78 20.21 -19.60
C ARG A 265 -1.25 20.71 -20.95
N THR A 266 -1.63 19.80 -21.83
CA THR A 266 -1.99 20.13 -23.22
C THR A 266 -3.49 20.33 -23.44
N GLU A 267 -4.33 19.87 -22.52
CA GLU A 267 -5.79 19.94 -22.66
C GLU A 267 -6.29 21.35 -22.34
N ASP A 268 -7.30 21.83 -23.09
CA ASP A 268 -7.98 23.11 -22.81
C ASP A 268 -8.77 23.08 -21.50
N VAL A 269 -9.18 21.89 -21.07
CA VAL A 269 -9.79 21.62 -19.77
C VAL A 269 -9.10 20.43 -19.16
N THR A 270 -8.45 20.65 -18.03
CA THR A 270 -7.72 19.58 -17.33
C THR A 270 -8.42 19.14 -16.06
N LYS A 271 -8.28 17.88 -15.70
CA LYS A 271 -8.82 17.35 -14.46
C LYS A 271 -7.85 17.60 -13.31
N VAL A 272 -8.39 18.11 -12.20
CA VAL A 272 -7.65 18.32 -10.96
C VAL A 272 -8.34 17.58 -9.84
N THR A 273 -7.61 16.71 -9.17
CA THR A 273 -8.08 15.99 -7.98
C THR A 273 -7.64 16.75 -6.72
N VAL A 274 -8.54 16.83 -5.75
CA VAL A 274 -8.24 17.41 -4.43
C VAL A 274 -8.58 16.38 -3.36
N TYR A 275 -7.67 16.15 -2.45
CA TYR A 275 -7.87 15.29 -1.29
C TYR A 275 -8.04 16.10 -0.02
N THR A 276 -9.09 15.82 0.73
CA THR A 276 -9.32 16.43 2.05
C THR A 276 -10.25 15.57 2.88
N ASN A 277 -10.03 15.52 4.17
CA ASN A 277 -10.95 14.88 5.13
C ASN A 277 -12.09 15.82 5.57
N GLN A 278 -12.10 17.06 5.07
CA GLN A 278 -13.15 18.03 5.38
C GLN A 278 -14.46 17.73 4.62
N PRO A 279 -15.62 18.20 5.11
CA PRO A 279 -16.90 17.88 4.50
C PRO A 279 -17.12 18.53 3.12
N GLN A 280 -16.35 19.56 2.78
CA GLN A 280 -16.42 20.25 1.51
C GLN A 280 -15.10 20.91 1.13
N VAL A 281 -14.91 21.19 -0.13
CA VAL A 281 -13.78 21.96 -0.67
C VAL A 281 -14.25 22.93 -1.76
N GLU A 282 -13.69 24.12 -1.76
CA GLU A 282 -13.81 25.09 -2.83
C GLU A 282 -12.47 25.22 -3.56
N LEU A 283 -12.50 25.13 -4.90
CA LEU A 283 -11.31 25.32 -5.74
C LEU A 283 -11.41 26.64 -6.50
N PHE A 284 -10.29 27.35 -6.53
CA PHE A 284 -10.15 28.62 -7.26
C PHE A 284 -9.08 28.47 -8.34
N ALA A 285 -9.32 29.07 -9.51
CA ALA A 285 -8.35 29.26 -10.58
C ALA A 285 -8.12 30.75 -10.78
N ASN A 286 -6.88 31.22 -10.60
CA ASN A 286 -6.51 32.64 -10.67
C ASN A 286 -7.45 33.56 -9.83
N GLY A 287 -7.82 33.09 -8.63
CA GLY A 287 -8.70 33.78 -7.71
C GLY A 287 -10.21 33.70 -8.03
N LYS A 288 -10.59 33.10 -9.15
CA LYS A 288 -12.00 32.88 -9.52
C LYS A 288 -12.45 31.50 -9.03
N SER A 289 -13.55 31.46 -8.28
CA SER A 289 -14.12 30.20 -7.80
C SER A 289 -14.60 29.32 -8.97
N LEU A 290 -14.23 28.02 -8.89
CA LEU A 290 -14.74 26.96 -9.77
C LEU A 290 -15.91 26.21 -9.11
N GLY A 291 -16.31 26.63 -7.91
CA GLY A 291 -17.42 26.08 -7.16
C GLY A 291 -16.99 25.28 -5.94
N VAL A 292 -17.99 24.94 -5.13
CA VAL A 292 -17.85 24.12 -3.93
C VAL A 292 -18.33 22.71 -4.22
N GLN A 293 -17.53 21.71 -3.85
CA GLN A 293 -17.95 20.32 -3.87
C GLN A 293 -18.13 19.80 -2.44
N GLN A 294 -19.19 19.02 -2.22
CA GLN A 294 -19.45 18.33 -0.97
C GLN A 294 -18.79 16.95 -1.01
N LYS A 295 -18.30 16.49 0.14
CA LYS A 295 -17.75 15.15 0.27
C LYS A 295 -18.81 14.10 -0.08
N GLY A 296 -18.48 13.23 -1.03
CA GLY A 296 -19.25 12.05 -1.36
C GLY A 296 -19.00 10.90 -0.37
N GLU A 297 -19.12 9.68 -0.85
CA GLU A 297 -18.80 8.49 -0.06
C GLU A 297 -17.31 8.43 0.35
N TYR A 298 -16.44 8.93 -0.53
CA TYR A 298 -14.98 8.98 -0.31
C TYR A 298 -14.48 10.43 -0.30
N PRO A 299 -13.35 10.70 0.35
CA PRO A 299 -12.82 12.06 0.52
C PRO A 299 -11.98 12.51 -0.69
N PHE A 300 -12.44 12.22 -1.90
CA PHE A 300 -11.80 12.54 -3.16
C PHE A 300 -12.71 13.46 -3.98
N PHE A 301 -12.18 14.61 -4.43
CA PHE A 301 -12.93 15.64 -5.13
C PHE A 301 -12.29 15.90 -6.48
N TYR A 302 -13.11 16.01 -7.54
CA TYR A 302 -12.66 16.13 -8.91
C TYR A 302 -13.21 17.38 -9.55
N PHE A 303 -12.33 18.22 -10.11
CA PHE A 303 -12.68 19.47 -10.76
C PHE A 303 -12.23 19.46 -12.21
N ASP A 304 -13.08 19.96 -13.11
CA ASP A 304 -12.70 20.33 -14.46
C ASP A 304 -12.22 21.78 -14.45
N VAL A 305 -10.96 22.01 -14.76
CA VAL A 305 -10.29 23.30 -14.67
C VAL A 305 -9.97 23.81 -16.06
N PRO A 306 -10.46 25.00 -16.48
CA PRO A 306 -10.04 25.64 -17.70
C PRO A 306 -8.52 25.88 -17.69
N ASN A 307 -7.84 25.46 -18.75
CA ASN A 307 -6.40 25.53 -18.88
C ASN A 307 -6.03 26.29 -20.17
N SER A 308 -5.82 27.61 -20.06
CA SER A 308 -5.58 28.48 -21.21
C SER A 308 -4.34 29.37 -21.07
N GLY A 309 -3.41 28.99 -20.19
CA GLY A 309 -2.19 29.74 -19.90
C GLY A 309 -1.64 29.37 -18.53
N GLU A 310 -1.03 30.32 -17.84
CA GLU A 310 -0.60 30.14 -16.46
C GLU A 310 -1.81 30.20 -15.52
N THR A 311 -1.98 29.20 -14.69
CA THR A 311 -3.08 29.09 -13.74
C THR A 311 -2.56 28.77 -12.34
N THR A 312 -2.85 29.65 -11.38
CA THR A 312 -2.68 29.37 -9.96
C THR A 312 -3.96 28.76 -9.41
N LEU A 313 -3.85 27.57 -8.85
CA LEU A 313 -4.95 26.91 -8.16
C LEU A 313 -4.84 27.14 -6.66
N THR A 314 -5.96 27.41 -6.01
CA THR A 314 -6.07 27.50 -4.56
C THR A 314 -7.26 26.66 -4.11
N ALA A 315 -7.03 25.64 -3.27
CA ALA A 315 -8.08 24.86 -2.64
C ALA A 315 -8.29 25.32 -1.20
N LYS A 316 -9.56 25.44 -0.78
CA LYS A 316 -9.95 25.79 0.60
C LYS A 316 -10.91 24.76 1.15
N ALA A 317 -10.59 24.22 2.32
CA ALA A 317 -11.42 23.24 3.01
C ALA A 317 -11.36 23.47 4.54
N GLY A 318 -12.45 23.99 5.12
CA GLY A 318 -12.44 24.53 6.49
C GLY A 318 -11.41 25.66 6.60
N ASP A 319 -10.53 25.57 7.59
CA ASP A 319 -9.44 26.54 7.78
C ASP A 319 -8.15 26.17 7.03
N CYS A 320 -8.18 25.08 6.24
CA CYS A 320 -7.03 24.61 5.48
C CYS A 320 -7.01 25.19 4.07
N THR A 321 -5.81 25.51 3.60
CA THR A 321 -5.58 26.02 2.25
C THR A 321 -4.38 25.33 1.63
N ASP A 322 -4.45 25.04 0.32
CA ASP A 322 -3.35 24.51 -0.47
C ASP A 322 -3.28 25.18 -1.84
N GLU A 323 -2.10 25.28 -2.43
CA GLU A 323 -1.86 25.91 -3.71
C GLU A 323 -1.11 25.00 -4.67
N SER A 324 -1.38 25.15 -5.96
CA SER A 324 -0.71 24.47 -7.07
C SER A 324 -0.68 25.38 -8.30
N HIS A 325 0.14 25.00 -9.29
CA HIS A 325 0.28 25.75 -10.53
C HIS A 325 0.11 24.84 -11.72
N LEU A 326 -0.58 25.33 -12.75
CA LEU A 326 -0.74 24.70 -14.04
C LEU A 326 -0.28 25.64 -15.14
N ARG A 327 0.18 25.08 -16.25
CA ARG A 327 0.52 25.82 -17.46
C ARG A 327 0.00 25.09 -18.69
N HIS A 328 -0.73 25.77 -19.56
CA HIS A 328 -1.10 25.24 -20.85
C HIS A 328 0.12 25.25 -21.78
N VAL A 329 0.40 24.11 -22.41
CA VAL A 329 1.45 23.95 -23.43
C VAL A 329 0.86 23.27 -24.65
N ASN A 330 1.45 23.55 -25.85
CA ASN A 330 0.96 22.99 -27.12
C ASN A 330 1.41 21.53 -27.31
N GLU A 331 2.52 21.14 -26.68
CA GLU A 331 3.07 19.78 -26.75
C GLU A 331 3.42 19.32 -25.35
N PRO A 332 3.26 18.01 -25.06
CA PRO A 332 3.66 17.47 -23.76
C PRO A 332 5.14 17.71 -23.50
N ASN A 333 5.47 18.11 -22.30
CA ASN A 333 6.85 18.14 -21.87
C ASN A 333 7.35 16.67 -21.74
N ARG A 334 8.42 16.35 -22.45
CA ARG A 334 8.99 14.98 -22.51
C ARG A 334 10.25 14.81 -21.66
N ASP A 335 10.65 15.86 -20.96
CA ASP A 335 11.84 15.87 -20.11
C ASP A 335 11.53 15.48 -18.65
N TYR A 336 10.48 14.72 -18.49
CA TYR A 336 10.08 14.18 -17.18
C TYR A 336 10.65 12.81 -16.96
#